data_a3e564ff938faffef9925fd88c714bec
#
_entry.id   a3e564ff938faffef9925fd88c714bec
#
_cell.length_a   1.000
_cell.length_b   1.000
_cell.length_c   1.000
_cell.angle_alpha   90.00
_cell.angle_beta   90.00
_cell.angle_gamma   90.00
#
_symmetry.space_group_name_H-M   'P 1'
#
loop_
_entity.id
_entity.type
_entity.pdbx_description
1 polymer ?
#
loop_
_entity_poly.entity_id
_entity_poly.type
_entity_poly.pdbx_seq_one_letter_code
_entity_poly.pdbx_strand_id
1 'polypeptide(L)'
;MVEENKIEKLLNKYKENYKTTEQQLDDTRNKMANSDYESLDETQKEWLNDDWISCTGQLSVYECIIRDLNNILNRKETTNE
;
A
#
# COMPACT_ATOMS: atom_id res chain seq x y z
N MET A 1 -5.51 -25.05 -10.33
CA MET A 1 -4.40 -24.54 -11.14
C MET A 1 -4.69 -23.19 -11.74
N VAL A 2 -5.80 -23.05 -12.51
CA VAL A 2 -6.16 -21.74 -13.08
C VAL A 2 -6.47 -20.74 -11.98
N GLU A 3 -7.11 -21.19 -10.91
CA GLU A 3 -7.45 -20.32 -9.76
C GLU A 3 -6.21 -19.87 -9.00
N GLU A 4 -5.23 -20.76 -8.84
CA GLU A 4 -3.99 -20.41 -8.17
C GLU A 4 -3.22 -19.34 -8.94
N ASN A 5 -3.20 -19.44 -10.27
CA ASN A 5 -2.55 -18.43 -11.09
C ASN A 5 -3.24 -17.06 -10.97
N LYS A 6 -4.56 -17.06 -10.87
CA LYS A 6 -5.32 -15.83 -10.68
C LYS A 6 -5.01 -15.19 -9.32
N ILE A 7 -4.92 -16.02 -8.28
CA ILE A 7 -4.58 -15.54 -6.94
C ILE A 7 -3.17 -14.99 -6.91
N GLU A 8 -2.22 -15.68 -7.52
CA GLU A 8 -0.83 -15.21 -7.60
C GLU A 8 -0.72 -13.88 -8.35
N LYS A 9 -1.43 -13.75 -9.46
CA LYS A 9 -1.45 -12.50 -10.22
C LYS A 9 -2.04 -11.37 -9.40
N LEU A 10 -3.12 -11.65 -8.68
CA LEU A 10 -3.74 -10.67 -7.81
C LEU A 10 -2.79 -10.25 -6.69
N LEU A 11 -2.14 -11.23 -6.07
CA LEU A 11 -1.16 -10.98 -5.01
C LEU A 11 -0.03 -10.08 -5.51
N ASN A 12 0.52 -10.38 -6.69
CA ASN A 12 1.60 -9.59 -7.27
C ASN A 12 1.14 -8.16 -7.58
N LYS A 13 -0.09 -8.02 -8.07
CA LYS A 13 -0.69 -6.71 -8.35
C LYS A 13 -0.78 -5.86 -7.08
N TYR A 14 -1.26 -6.45 -5.99
CA TYR A 14 -1.38 -5.73 -4.72
C TYR A 14 -0.03 -5.43 -4.10
N LYS A 15 0.96 -6.31 -4.27
CA LYS A 15 2.33 -6.03 -3.83
C LYS A 15 2.93 -4.85 -4.56
N GLU A 16 2.69 -4.74 -5.86
CA GLU A 16 3.14 -3.60 -6.65
C GLU A 16 2.43 -2.31 -6.22
N ASN A 17 1.11 -2.40 -6.00
CA ASN A 17 0.33 -1.26 -5.53
C ASN A 17 0.82 -0.79 -4.15
N TYR A 18 1.11 -1.73 -3.27
CA TYR A 18 1.67 -1.43 -1.96
C TYR A 18 2.99 -0.66 -2.09
N LYS A 19 3.88 -1.17 -2.93
CA LYS A 19 5.19 -0.56 -3.15
C LYS A 19 5.07 0.85 -3.71
N THR A 20 4.19 1.04 -4.69
CA THR A 20 3.95 2.36 -5.29
C THR A 20 3.40 3.33 -4.25
N THR A 21 2.43 2.89 -3.46
CA THR A 21 1.83 3.72 -2.41
C THR A 21 2.83 4.05 -1.32
N GLU A 22 3.70 3.10 -0.98
CA GLU A 22 4.77 3.31 -0.01
C GLU A 22 5.73 4.41 -0.48
N GLN A 23 6.08 4.41 -1.77
CA GLN A 23 6.91 5.46 -2.35
C GLN A 23 6.22 6.81 -2.30
N GLN A 24 4.91 6.85 -2.59
CA GLN A 24 4.13 8.09 -2.49
C GLN A 24 4.13 8.61 -1.06
N LEU A 25 4.00 7.72 -0.09
CA LEU A 25 4.03 8.09 1.33
C LEU A 25 5.39 8.66 1.70
N ASP A 26 6.47 8.04 1.25
CA ASP A 26 7.84 8.53 1.50
C ASP A 26 8.04 9.92 0.89
N ASP A 27 7.57 10.13 -0.33
CA ASP A 27 7.64 11.45 -0.97
C ASP A 27 6.88 12.50 -0.17
N THR A 28 5.69 12.14 0.31
CA THR A 28 4.89 13.04 1.14
C THR A 28 5.58 13.36 2.45
N ARG A 29 6.16 12.34 3.10
CA ARG A 29 6.93 12.53 4.34
C ARG A 29 8.11 13.47 4.12
N ASN A 30 8.83 13.28 3.01
CA ASN A 30 9.98 14.11 2.69
C ASN A 30 9.56 15.56 2.48
N LYS A 31 8.44 15.80 1.83
CA LYS A 31 7.90 17.14 1.66
C LYS A 31 7.52 17.77 2.99
N MET A 32 6.92 16.99 3.88
CA MET A 32 6.51 17.47 5.20
C MET A 32 7.71 17.71 6.11
N ALA A 33 8.79 16.95 5.95
CA ALA A 33 10.01 17.10 6.73
C ALA A 33 10.94 18.20 6.21
N ASN A 34 10.67 18.70 5.00
CA ASN A 34 11.48 19.75 4.39
C ASN A 34 11.30 21.06 5.15
N SER A 35 12.39 21.84 5.29
CA SER A 35 12.34 23.14 5.93
C SER A 35 11.35 24.09 5.25
N ASP A 36 11.11 23.88 3.96
CA ASP A 36 10.16 24.72 3.21
C ASP A 36 8.70 24.43 3.57
N TYR A 37 8.43 23.35 4.30
CA TYR A 37 7.07 23.01 4.73
C TYR A 37 6.43 24.14 5.52
N GLU A 38 7.20 24.77 6.40
CA GLU A 38 6.69 25.86 7.23
C GLU A 38 6.28 27.09 6.41
N SER A 39 6.86 27.25 5.21
CA SER A 39 6.52 28.38 4.35
C SER A 39 5.33 28.10 3.43
N LEU A 40 4.79 26.87 3.44
CA LEU A 40 3.61 26.54 2.68
C LEU A 40 2.37 27.15 3.31
N ASP A 41 1.36 27.48 2.49
CA ASP A 41 0.10 27.95 3.04
C ASP A 41 -0.70 26.78 3.64
N GLU A 42 -1.77 27.10 4.36
CA GLU A 42 -2.55 26.08 5.04
C GLU A 42 -3.21 25.09 4.08
N THR A 43 -3.63 25.54 2.90
CA THR A 43 -4.23 24.69 1.90
C THR A 43 -3.25 23.62 1.43
N GLN A 44 -2.01 24.01 1.16
CA GLN A 44 -0.96 23.08 0.74
C GLN A 44 -0.61 22.10 1.85
N LYS A 45 -0.56 22.56 3.10
CA LYS A 45 -0.32 21.69 4.25
C LYS A 45 -1.45 20.67 4.41
N GLU A 46 -2.70 21.10 4.21
CA GLU A 46 -3.85 20.21 4.28
C GLU A 46 -3.78 19.13 3.19
N TRP A 47 -3.39 19.50 1.96
CA TRP A 47 -3.25 18.54 0.88
C TRP A 47 -2.20 17.48 1.20
N LEU A 48 -1.07 17.88 1.75
CA LEU A 48 -0.02 16.94 2.15
C LEU A 48 -0.51 16.02 3.26
N ASN A 49 -1.22 16.56 4.23
CA ASN A 49 -1.77 15.77 5.32
C ASN A 49 -2.81 14.78 4.81
N ASP A 50 -3.69 15.22 3.90
CA ASP A 50 -4.69 14.34 3.27
C ASP A 50 -4.01 13.22 2.48
N ASP A 51 -2.96 13.54 1.73
CA ASP A 51 -2.18 12.53 1.00
C ASP A 51 -1.59 11.51 1.96
N TRP A 52 -1.04 11.95 3.07
CA TRP A 52 -0.47 11.05 4.05
C TRP A 52 -1.53 10.12 4.64
N ILE A 53 -2.67 10.68 5.03
CA ILE A 53 -3.77 9.88 5.60
C ILE A 53 -4.26 8.87 4.57
N SER A 54 -4.45 9.30 3.33
CA SER A 54 -4.91 8.45 2.24
C SER A 54 -3.92 7.31 1.97
N CYS A 55 -2.64 7.62 1.84
CA CYS A 55 -1.60 6.61 1.59
C CYS A 55 -1.50 5.62 2.74
N THR A 56 -1.55 6.09 3.98
CA THR A 56 -1.49 5.24 5.16
C THR A 56 -2.67 4.29 5.19
N GLY A 57 -3.87 4.79 4.88
CA GLY A 57 -5.07 3.97 4.80
C GLY A 57 -4.98 2.92 3.72
N GLN A 58 -4.50 3.29 2.54
CA GLN A 58 -4.33 2.36 1.42
C GLN A 58 -3.32 1.26 1.74
N LEU A 59 -2.20 1.63 2.37
CA LEU A 59 -1.19 0.65 2.77
C LEU A 59 -1.76 -0.38 3.72
N SER A 60 -2.56 0.06 4.68
CA SER A 60 -3.20 -0.83 5.64
C SER A 60 -4.13 -1.82 4.94
N VAL A 61 -4.94 -1.34 3.98
CA VAL A 61 -5.84 -2.19 3.21
C VAL A 61 -5.05 -3.19 2.37
N TYR A 62 -4.01 -2.74 1.68
CA TYR A 62 -3.17 -3.63 0.86
C TYR A 62 -2.48 -4.69 1.71
N GLU A 63 -1.99 -4.34 2.88
CA GLU A 63 -1.39 -5.30 3.81
C GLU A 63 -2.38 -6.41 4.17
N CYS A 64 -3.62 -6.05 4.48
CA CYS A 64 -4.66 -7.02 4.82
C CYS A 64 -4.95 -7.94 3.64
N ILE A 65 -5.08 -7.38 2.44
CA ILE A 65 -5.37 -8.16 1.24
C ILE A 65 -4.21 -9.10 0.92
N ILE A 66 -2.99 -8.60 0.97
CA ILE A 66 -1.79 -9.41 0.70
C ILE A 66 -1.71 -10.58 1.69
N ARG A 67 -1.93 -10.30 2.97
CA ARG A 67 -1.91 -11.34 4.00
C ARG A 67 -2.99 -12.39 3.74
N ASP A 68 -4.20 -11.95 3.41
CA ASP A 68 -5.30 -12.87 3.16
C ASP A 68 -5.04 -13.74 1.93
N LEU A 69 -4.51 -13.16 0.86
CA LEU A 69 -4.16 -13.92 -0.34
C LEU A 69 -3.06 -14.94 -0.07
N ASN A 70 -2.04 -14.55 0.70
CA ASN A 70 -0.99 -15.48 1.12
C ASN A 70 -1.56 -16.64 1.93
N ASN A 71 -2.50 -16.36 2.82
CA ASN A 71 -3.14 -17.40 3.62
C ASN A 71 -3.93 -18.37 2.76
N ILE A 72 -4.62 -17.86 1.74
CA ILE A 72 -5.36 -18.71 0.80
C ILE A 72 -4.41 -19.63 0.04
N LEU A 73 -3.30 -19.11 -0.45
CA LEU A 73 -2.30 -19.91 -1.15
C LEU A 73 -1.70 -20.98 -0.24
N ASN A 74 -1.36 -20.61 0.98
CA ASN A 74 -0.79 -21.54 1.95
C ASN A 74 -1.77 -22.65 2.33
N ARG A 75 -3.05 -22.30 2.46
CA ARG A 75 -4.09 -23.30 2.76
C ARG A 75 -4.22 -24.32 1.64
N LYS A 76 -4.14 -23.87 0.38
CA LYS A 76 -4.21 -24.77 -0.75
C LYS A 76 -3.04 -25.74 -0.76
N GLU A 77 -1.86 -25.27 -0.44
CA GLU A 77 -0.67 -26.13 -0.35
C GLU A 77 -0.84 -27.17 0.76
N THR A 78 -1.37 -26.75 1.91
CA THR A 78 -1.60 -27.63 3.03
C THR A 78 -2.69 -28.67 2.73
N THR A 79 -3.73 -28.26 2.01
CA THR A 79 -4.87 -29.12 1.71
C THR A 79 -4.52 -30.22 0.70
N ASN A 80 -3.54 -29.97 -0.14
CA ASN A 80 -3.12 -30.91 -1.18
C ASN A 80 -2.28 -32.07 -0.63
N GLU A 81 -1.93 -32.03 0.61
CA GLU A 81 -1.24 -33.14 1.27
C GLU A 81 -2.24 -34.24 1.62
#